data_9820b8e0fd074c8aa55a9a3cdfcbbf69
#
_entry.id   9820b8e0fd074c8aa55a9a3cdfcbbf69
#
_cell.length_a   1.000
_cell.length_b   1.000
_cell.length_c   1.000
_cell.angle_alpha   90.00
_cell.angle_beta   90.00
_cell.angle_gamma   90.00
#
_symmetry.space_group_name_H-M   'P 1'
#
loop_
_entity.id
_entity.type
_entity.pdbx_description
1 polymer ?
#
loop_
_entity_poly.entity_id
_entity_poly.type
_entity_poly.pdbx_seq_one_letter_code
_entity_poly.pdbx_strand_id
1 'polypeptide(L)'
;MHFVDKEPSQKRIDFINKLKTNKILRVPGAYNPLTAKLIEEIGYDAVYVSGGVMANDLGFPDIGLTTLQDVSTRSYLISRVTSLPTIVDIDTGFKSCEETIRTFEEFGITAVHLEDQIE
;
A
#
# COMPACT_ATOMS: atom_id res chain seq x y z
N MET A 1 3.82 9.83 17.22
CA MET A 1 3.10 9.35 16.04
C MET A 1 1.64 9.14 16.36
N HIS A 2 0.76 9.66 15.54
CA HIS A 2 -0.69 9.57 15.75
C HIS A 2 -1.35 8.92 14.55
N PHE A 3 -2.51 8.32 14.75
CA PHE A 3 -3.35 7.91 13.64
C PHE A 3 -3.91 9.15 12.96
N VAL A 4 -4.12 9.05 11.64
CA VAL A 4 -4.67 10.16 10.88
C VAL A 4 -6.21 10.11 10.87
N ASP A 5 -6.83 11.30 10.82
CA ASP A 5 -8.29 11.42 10.80
C ASP A 5 -8.86 11.35 9.37
N LYS A 6 -7.99 11.39 8.35
CA LYS A 6 -8.45 11.35 6.96
C LYS A 6 -9.05 9.98 6.64
N GLU A 7 -10.30 9.99 6.21
CA GLU A 7 -11.03 8.77 5.84
C GLU A 7 -10.43 8.10 4.61
N PRO A 8 -10.45 6.77 4.54
CA PRO A 8 -9.98 6.02 3.36
C PRO A 8 -10.64 6.47 2.05
N SER A 9 -11.93 6.76 2.08
CA SER A 9 -12.66 7.28 0.91
C SER A 9 -12.08 8.60 0.40
N GLN A 10 -11.68 9.48 1.30
CA GLN A 10 -11.05 10.75 0.93
C GLN A 10 -9.66 10.54 0.33
N LYS A 11 -8.87 9.61 0.85
CA LYS A 11 -7.59 9.26 0.25
C LYS A 11 -7.73 8.74 -1.18
N ARG A 12 -8.78 7.95 -1.44
CA ARG A 12 -9.08 7.44 -2.79
C ARG A 12 -9.45 8.56 -3.75
N ILE A 13 -10.28 9.52 -3.32
CA ILE A 13 -10.62 10.70 -4.09
C ILE A 13 -9.37 11.54 -4.38
N ASP A 14 -8.55 11.80 -3.37
CA ASP A 14 -7.30 12.54 -3.52
C ASP A 14 -6.37 11.87 -4.53
N PHE A 15 -6.26 10.55 -4.49
CA PHE A 15 -5.42 9.79 -5.42
C PHE A 15 -5.93 9.89 -6.86
N ILE A 16 -7.24 9.73 -7.08
CA ILE A 16 -7.85 9.88 -8.41
C ILE A 16 -7.59 11.29 -8.95
N ASN A 17 -7.73 12.32 -8.13
CA ASN A 17 -7.47 13.69 -8.53
C ASN A 17 -5.99 13.92 -8.89
N LYS A 18 -5.06 13.34 -8.13
CA LYS A 18 -3.63 13.38 -8.45
C LYS A 18 -3.33 12.71 -9.80
N LEU A 19 -3.95 11.57 -10.07
CA LEU A 19 -3.76 10.84 -11.34
C LEU A 19 -4.29 11.61 -12.56
N LYS A 20 -5.27 12.50 -12.37
CA LYS A 20 -5.83 13.33 -13.44
C LYS A 20 -4.96 14.53 -13.79
N THR A 21 -3.97 14.85 -12.99
CA THR A 21 -3.02 15.91 -13.30
C THR A 21 -2.00 15.39 -14.33
N ASN A 22 -1.39 16.30 -15.11
CA ASN A 22 -0.32 15.93 -16.04
C ASN A 22 1.07 15.88 -15.38
N LYS A 23 1.11 15.70 -14.07
CA LYS A 23 2.35 15.64 -13.29
C LYS A 23 2.70 14.20 -12.95
N ILE A 24 3.98 13.89 -12.96
CA ILE A 24 4.47 12.62 -12.45
C ILE A 24 4.27 12.60 -10.93
N LEU A 25 3.68 11.52 -10.43
CA LEU A 25 3.57 11.28 -9.01
C LEU A 25 4.82 10.55 -8.51
N ARG A 26 5.33 11.02 -7.38
CA ARG A 26 6.49 10.42 -6.71
C ARG A 26 5.96 9.55 -5.57
N VAL A 27 6.20 8.25 -5.65
CA VAL A 27 5.60 7.25 -4.77
C VAL A 27 6.70 6.35 -4.20
N PRO A 28 7.45 6.82 -3.19
CA PRO A 28 8.49 6.00 -2.58
C PRO A 28 7.91 4.87 -1.73
N GLY A 29 8.70 3.82 -1.57
CA GLY A 29 8.34 2.65 -0.77
C GLY A 29 8.47 2.89 0.72
N ALA A 30 7.51 2.35 1.48
CA ALA A 30 7.60 2.26 2.93
C ALA A 30 7.38 0.81 3.36
N TYR A 31 8.20 0.31 4.27
CA TYR A 31 8.07 -1.04 4.82
C TYR A 31 7.52 -1.03 6.26
N ASN A 32 7.41 0.16 6.87
CA ASN A 32 6.87 0.32 8.22
C ASN A 32 6.18 1.70 8.39
N PRO A 33 5.42 1.89 9.48
CA PRO A 33 4.73 3.15 9.75
C PRO A 33 5.65 4.37 9.87
N LEU A 34 6.80 4.22 10.48
CA LEU A 34 7.75 5.33 10.65
C LEU A 34 8.22 5.87 9.30
N THR A 35 8.57 4.98 8.37
CA THR A 35 8.99 5.37 7.03
C THR A 35 7.85 6.07 6.27
N ALA A 36 6.62 5.58 6.39
CA ALA A 36 5.46 6.21 5.76
C ALA A 36 5.25 7.64 6.27
N LYS A 37 5.39 7.85 7.56
CA LYS A 37 5.27 9.19 8.15
C LYS A 37 6.36 10.13 7.66
N LEU A 38 7.59 9.64 7.55
CA LEU A 38 8.71 10.42 7.03
C LEU A 38 8.47 10.82 5.56
N ILE A 39 7.96 9.90 4.74
CA ILE A 39 7.60 10.16 3.34
C ILE A 39 6.58 11.29 3.25
N GLU A 40 5.56 11.28 4.10
CA GLU A 40 4.57 12.35 4.16
C GLU A 40 5.19 13.71 4.53
N GLU A 41 6.04 13.72 5.56
CA GLU A 41 6.69 14.95 6.04
C GLU A 41 7.64 15.57 5.01
N ILE A 42 8.28 14.76 4.18
CA ILE A 42 9.14 15.22 3.08
C ILE A 42 8.31 15.83 1.94
N GLY A 43 7.05 15.46 1.79
CA GLY A 43 6.14 16.03 0.80
C GLY A 43 5.97 15.21 -0.47
N TYR A 44 6.11 13.90 -0.39
CA TYR A 44 5.82 12.99 -1.50
C TYR A 44 4.31 12.82 -1.73
N ASP A 45 3.94 12.23 -2.88
CA ASP A 45 2.56 12.20 -3.35
C ASP A 45 1.74 11.03 -2.82
N ALA A 46 2.39 9.90 -2.57
CA ALA A 46 1.77 8.67 -2.10
C ALA A 46 2.85 7.75 -1.50
N VAL A 47 2.41 6.66 -0.91
CA VAL A 47 3.27 5.63 -0.31
C VAL A 47 3.05 4.30 -1.04
N TYR A 48 4.12 3.59 -1.34
CA TYR A 48 4.08 2.26 -1.95
C TYR A 48 4.52 1.19 -0.94
N VAL A 49 3.76 0.10 -0.86
CA VAL A 49 4.11 -1.07 -0.06
C VAL A 49 4.52 -2.20 -1.01
N SER A 50 5.83 -2.44 -1.10
CA SER A 50 6.41 -3.43 -2.00
C SER A 50 6.30 -4.84 -1.43
N GLY A 51 5.84 -5.79 -2.25
CA GLY A 51 5.80 -7.21 -1.89
C GLY A 51 7.19 -7.79 -1.66
N GLY A 52 8.16 -7.47 -2.51
CA GLY A 52 9.54 -7.93 -2.36
C GLY A 52 10.22 -7.42 -1.10
N VAL A 53 10.02 -6.14 -0.77
CA VAL A 53 10.56 -5.57 0.47
C VAL A 53 9.88 -6.20 1.69
N MET A 54 8.57 -6.44 1.62
CA MET A 54 7.82 -7.10 2.69
C MET A 54 8.34 -8.52 2.93
N ALA A 55 8.56 -9.29 1.86
CA ALA A 55 9.12 -10.63 1.96
C ALA A 55 10.47 -10.61 2.66
N ASN A 56 11.37 -9.73 2.23
CA ASN A 56 12.71 -9.61 2.81
C ASN A 56 12.67 -9.17 4.27
N ASP A 57 11.79 -8.24 4.63
CA ASP A 57 11.62 -7.80 6.03
C ASP A 57 11.10 -8.92 6.93
N LEU A 58 10.32 -9.85 6.38
CA LEU A 58 9.86 -11.06 7.07
C LEU A 58 10.87 -12.21 7.04
N GLY A 59 12.00 -12.02 6.38
CA GLY A 59 13.05 -13.04 6.26
C GLY A 59 12.78 -14.09 5.19
N PHE A 60 11.90 -13.80 4.23
CA PHE A 60 11.59 -14.69 3.12
C PHE A 60 12.27 -14.24 1.83
N PRO A 61 12.66 -15.18 0.95
CA PRO A 61 12.95 -14.81 -0.43
C PRO A 61 11.67 -14.34 -1.14
N ASP A 62 11.83 -13.49 -2.14
CA ASP A 62 10.72 -12.93 -2.92
C ASP A 62 10.24 -13.94 -3.98
N ILE A 63 9.57 -14.99 -3.54
CA ILE A 63 9.06 -16.10 -4.37
C ILE A 63 7.62 -16.50 -3.99
N GLY A 64 6.82 -15.55 -3.54
CA GLY A 64 5.41 -15.79 -3.23
C GLY A 64 5.15 -16.51 -1.90
N LEU A 65 6.05 -16.40 -0.93
CA LEU A 65 5.88 -17.02 0.40
C LEU A 65 5.06 -16.17 1.38
N THR A 66 4.90 -14.89 1.11
CA THR A 66 4.08 -14.01 1.94
C THR A 66 2.61 -14.33 1.77
N THR A 67 1.86 -14.21 2.84
CA THR A 67 0.41 -14.46 2.84
C THR A 67 -0.37 -13.14 2.70
N LEU A 68 -1.65 -13.25 2.32
CA LEU A 68 -2.58 -12.12 2.35
C LEU A 68 -2.58 -11.45 3.73
N GLN A 69 -2.56 -12.24 4.81
CA GLN A 69 -2.55 -11.71 6.17
C GLN A 69 -1.27 -10.92 6.48
N ASP A 70 -0.11 -11.42 6.07
CA ASP A 70 1.16 -10.71 6.27
C ASP A 70 1.13 -9.33 5.64
N VAL A 71 0.75 -9.27 4.36
CA VAL A 71 0.79 -8.04 3.57
C VAL A 71 -0.32 -7.08 4.00
N SER A 72 -1.53 -7.56 4.22
CA SER A 72 -2.67 -6.71 4.61
C SER A 72 -2.48 -6.12 6.00
N THR A 73 -2.00 -6.88 6.96
CA THR A 73 -1.75 -6.40 8.32
C THR A 73 -0.68 -5.30 8.33
N ARG A 74 0.43 -5.52 7.64
CA ARG A 74 1.50 -4.50 7.55
C ARG A 74 1.01 -3.25 6.82
N SER A 75 0.28 -3.43 5.73
CA SER A 75 -0.27 -2.32 4.94
C SER A 75 -1.26 -1.48 5.76
N TYR A 76 -2.08 -2.10 6.57
CA TYR A 76 -2.98 -1.41 7.50
C TYR A 76 -2.20 -0.55 8.50
N LEU A 77 -1.16 -1.11 9.13
CA LEU A 77 -0.32 -0.36 10.08
C LEU A 77 0.33 0.87 9.44
N ILE A 78 0.77 0.74 8.19
CA ILE A 78 1.37 1.83 7.42
C ILE A 78 0.31 2.89 7.08
N SER A 79 -0.82 2.47 6.54
CA SER A 79 -1.86 3.38 6.03
C SER A 79 -2.48 4.25 7.11
N ARG A 80 -2.65 3.73 8.32
CA ARG A 80 -3.34 4.45 9.39
C ARG A 80 -2.55 5.61 10.00
N VAL A 81 -1.26 5.75 9.68
CA VAL A 81 -0.41 6.82 10.22
C VAL A 81 -0.08 7.91 9.19
N THR A 82 -0.52 7.76 7.96
CA THR A 82 -0.29 8.75 6.91
C THR A 82 -1.59 9.19 6.24
N SER A 83 -1.69 10.49 5.93
CA SER A 83 -2.79 11.03 5.13
C SER A 83 -2.61 10.78 3.63
N LEU A 84 -1.44 10.31 3.22
CA LEU A 84 -1.16 10.01 1.82
C LEU A 84 -1.90 8.77 1.33
N PRO A 85 -2.26 8.71 0.04
CA PRO A 85 -2.69 7.48 -0.59
C PRO A 85 -1.65 6.38 -0.40
N THR A 86 -2.10 5.15 -0.14
CA THR A 86 -1.24 3.98 0.00
C THR A 86 -1.57 2.98 -1.10
N ILE A 87 -0.55 2.64 -1.89
CA ILE A 87 -0.64 1.66 -2.98
C ILE A 87 0.10 0.41 -2.53
N VAL A 88 -0.54 -0.75 -2.63
CA VAL A 88 0.04 -2.01 -2.15
C VAL A 88 0.24 -2.98 -3.32
N ASP A 89 1.43 -3.57 -3.36
CA ASP A 89 1.74 -4.70 -4.22
C ASP A 89 1.06 -5.95 -3.65
N ILE A 90 0.17 -6.54 -4.43
CA ILE A 90 -0.57 -7.74 -4.04
C ILE A 90 -0.15 -8.99 -4.82
N ASP A 91 1.05 -8.98 -5.40
CA ASP A 91 1.59 -10.05 -6.23
C ASP A 91 0.56 -10.45 -7.32
N THR A 92 0.25 -11.73 -7.45
CA THR A 92 -0.77 -12.24 -8.40
C THR A 92 -2.17 -12.34 -7.80
N GLY A 93 -2.42 -11.71 -6.64
CA GLY A 93 -3.73 -11.66 -5.99
C GLY A 93 -3.97 -12.74 -4.93
N PHE A 94 -2.92 -13.43 -4.51
CA PHE A 94 -2.98 -14.56 -3.54
C PHE A 94 -3.93 -15.66 -4.05
N LYS A 95 -4.75 -16.25 -3.19
CA LYS A 95 -5.66 -17.33 -3.59
C LYS A 95 -6.90 -16.86 -4.33
N SER A 96 -7.35 -15.64 -4.04
CA SER A 96 -8.56 -15.05 -4.62
C SER A 96 -8.39 -13.56 -4.73
N CYS A 97 -8.39 -13.04 -5.95
CA CYS A 97 -8.31 -11.59 -6.18
C CYS A 97 -9.49 -10.85 -5.55
N GLU A 98 -10.69 -11.42 -5.60
CA GLU A 98 -11.87 -10.81 -5.00
C GLU A 98 -11.72 -10.66 -3.47
N GLU A 99 -11.35 -11.73 -2.78
CA GLU A 99 -11.11 -11.70 -1.34
C GLU A 99 -9.99 -10.72 -0.98
N THR A 100 -8.92 -10.72 -1.76
CA THR A 100 -7.78 -9.83 -1.57
C THR A 100 -8.19 -8.35 -1.67
N ILE A 101 -8.92 -7.99 -2.73
CA ILE A 101 -9.38 -6.61 -2.92
C ILE A 101 -10.30 -6.19 -1.78
N ARG A 102 -11.24 -7.02 -1.36
CA ARG A 102 -12.13 -6.73 -0.23
C ARG A 102 -11.34 -6.50 1.06
N THR A 103 -10.36 -7.34 1.34
CA THR A 103 -9.52 -7.22 2.53
C THR A 103 -8.77 -5.88 2.55
N PHE A 104 -8.13 -5.51 1.44
CA PHE A 104 -7.41 -4.24 1.36
C PHE A 104 -8.32 -3.03 1.40
N GLU A 105 -9.51 -3.12 0.82
CA GLU A 105 -10.52 -2.07 0.90
C GLU A 105 -10.99 -1.84 2.34
N GLU A 106 -11.29 -2.91 3.08
CA GLU A 106 -11.66 -2.85 4.50
C GLU A 106 -10.54 -2.27 5.37
N PHE A 107 -9.29 -2.53 5.03
CA PHE A 107 -8.13 -1.99 5.74
C PHE A 107 -7.77 -0.56 5.33
N GLY A 108 -8.57 0.08 4.48
CA GLY A 108 -8.40 1.48 4.13
C GLY A 108 -7.31 1.75 3.11
N ILE A 109 -6.87 0.74 2.38
CA ILE A 109 -5.88 0.89 1.31
C ILE A 109 -6.49 1.63 0.13
N THR A 110 -5.71 2.50 -0.50
CA THR A 110 -6.16 3.37 -1.58
C THR A 110 -6.22 2.66 -2.92
N ALA A 111 -5.17 1.92 -3.25
CA ALA A 111 -5.02 1.23 -4.53
C ALA A 111 -4.14 0.00 -4.39
N VAL A 112 -4.24 -0.90 -5.34
CA VAL A 112 -3.42 -2.11 -5.40
C VAL A 112 -2.73 -2.21 -6.75
N HIS A 113 -1.59 -2.87 -6.75
CA HIS A 113 -0.83 -3.24 -7.94
C HIS A 113 -0.88 -4.76 -8.09
N LEU A 114 -1.56 -5.24 -9.12
CA LEU A 114 -1.74 -6.67 -9.40
C LEU A 114 -0.88 -7.08 -10.59
N GLU A 115 -0.11 -8.14 -10.43
CA GLU A 115 0.61 -8.78 -11.52
C GLU A 115 -0.32 -9.75 -12.25
N ASP A 116 -0.52 -9.55 -13.54
CA ASP A 116 -1.42 -10.35 -14.38
C ASP A 116 -0.70 -11.52 -15.10
N GLN A 117 0.26 -12.11 -14.43
CA GLN A 117 1.07 -13.21 -14.96
C GLN A 117 0.63 -14.57 -14.41
N ILE A 118 0.99 -15.62 -15.14
CA ILE A 118 0.93 -17.01 -14.66
C ILE A 118 2.30 -17.36 -14.09
N GLU A 119 2.32 -17.84 -12.85
CA GLU A 119 3.56 -18.26 -12.19
C GLU A 119 4.18 -19.51 -12.84
#